data_0dfcef1948a4058ac6ae8ac1e0ef0462
#
_entry.id   0dfcef1948a4058ac6ae8ac1e0ef0462
#
_cell.length_a   1.000
_cell.length_b   1.000
_cell.length_c   1.000
_cell.angle_alpha   90.00
_cell.angle_beta   90.00
_cell.angle_gamma   90.00
#
_symmetry.space_group_name_H-M   'P 1'
#
loop_
_entity.id
_entity.type
_entity.pdbx_description
1 polymer ?
#
loop_
_entity_poly.entity_id
_entity_poly.type
_entity_poly.pdbx_seq_one_letter_code
_entity_poly.pdbx_strand_id
1 'polypeptide(L)'
;GNTADNKNIESAADMKQKKKRSPYLETLSLDGVHWHCRAVEFFDVTDWNNNLVAERDFIPYRRTGYRGNLLFARDGRDGNGFFFLKEAPCSSVQLGYPGSDFVCEFGNFTVSGIGASEADLKSSDWVKLYSCVTGVFGEGELSPLKALRAYQKNIREHRPERDEMIMMNTWGDRSQDSKVNEVFCLAELEKAARLGVTHFQIDDGWQEGKSPNSSVAKGSFRNIWDNPLYWTPAKDKYPHGLAPVVEKAKELGIELGLWFNPSVQNDFEDWEKDVEAVVKLYREYGIRVFKIDGLSIQTKKAETNLRKFFDTVLEKTD
;
A
#
# COMPACT_ATOMS: atom_id res chain seq x y z
N GLY A 1 53.88 -10.29 -37.39
CA GLY A 1 52.50 -10.53 -37.71
C GLY A 1 51.74 -11.11 -36.53
N ASN A 2 50.58 -10.61 -36.20
CA ASN A 2 49.53 -11.15 -35.30
C ASN A 2 49.72 -11.05 -33.79
N THR A 3 49.54 -9.85 -33.26
CA THR A 3 49.20 -9.63 -31.85
C THR A 3 47.93 -8.80 -31.65
N ALA A 4 47.10 -8.60 -32.72
CA ALA A 4 45.90 -7.79 -32.62
C ALA A 4 44.60 -8.56 -32.29
N ASP A 5 44.55 -9.89 -32.43
CA ASP A 5 43.31 -10.65 -32.33
C ASP A 5 42.99 -11.20 -30.91
N ASN A 6 43.95 -11.18 -29.99
CA ASN A 6 43.66 -11.70 -28.62
C ASN A 6 43.05 -10.70 -27.67
N LYS A 7 43.17 -9.38 -27.93
CA LYS A 7 42.55 -8.34 -27.06
C LYS A 7 41.03 -8.24 -27.23
N ASN A 8 40.50 -8.57 -28.40
CA ASN A 8 39.04 -8.51 -28.65
C ASN A 8 38.25 -9.68 -28.11
N ILE A 9 38.94 -10.84 -27.87
CA ILE A 9 38.28 -12.03 -27.34
C ILE A 9 38.09 -11.91 -25.83
N GLU A 10 39.06 -11.35 -25.10
CA GLU A 10 38.96 -11.08 -23.68
C GLU A 10 37.88 -10.04 -23.36
N SER A 11 37.72 -8.98 -24.18
CA SER A 11 36.69 -7.96 -23.97
C SER A 11 35.26 -8.50 -24.18
N ALA A 12 35.08 -9.49 -25.07
CA ALA A 12 33.78 -10.14 -25.32
C ALA A 12 33.40 -11.15 -24.20
N ALA A 13 34.40 -11.79 -23.58
CA ALA A 13 34.19 -12.65 -22.42
C ALA A 13 33.87 -11.81 -21.15
N ASP A 14 34.57 -10.71 -20.95
CA ASP A 14 34.32 -9.76 -19.86
C ASP A 14 32.97 -9.05 -19.98
N MET A 15 32.50 -8.75 -21.20
CA MET A 15 31.15 -8.20 -21.41
C MET A 15 30.05 -9.23 -21.18
N LYS A 16 30.33 -10.53 -21.33
CA LYS A 16 29.38 -11.60 -20.95
C LYS A 16 29.27 -11.80 -19.43
N GLN A 17 30.28 -11.46 -18.65
CA GLN A 17 30.25 -11.58 -17.20
C GLN A 17 29.58 -10.39 -16.49
N LYS A 18 29.39 -9.25 -17.15
CA LYS A 18 28.80 -8.03 -16.55
C LYS A 18 27.34 -7.79 -16.85
N LYS A 19 26.56 -8.74 -17.32
CA LYS A 19 25.10 -8.69 -17.13
C LYS A 19 24.81 -9.07 -15.69
N LYS A 20 24.97 -8.11 -14.77
CA LYS A 20 24.41 -8.22 -13.41
C LYS A 20 22.95 -8.63 -13.57
N ARG A 21 22.64 -9.87 -13.22
CA ARG A 21 21.24 -10.32 -13.16
C ARG A 21 20.57 -9.48 -12.09
N SER A 22 19.49 -8.79 -12.44
CA SER A 22 18.66 -8.16 -11.42
C SER A 22 18.23 -9.23 -10.44
N PRO A 23 18.27 -8.96 -9.13
CA PRO A 23 17.81 -9.92 -8.14
C PRO A 23 16.33 -10.21 -8.36
N TYR A 24 15.93 -11.46 -8.19
CA TYR A 24 14.56 -11.94 -8.36
C TYR A 24 13.96 -12.32 -7.02
N LEU A 25 12.65 -12.12 -6.88
CA LEU A 25 11.89 -12.65 -5.75
C LEU A 25 11.64 -14.15 -5.93
N GLU A 26 11.30 -14.55 -7.15
CA GLU A 26 10.97 -15.93 -7.47
C GLU A 26 11.35 -16.24 -8.92
N THR A 27 11.66 -17.50 -9.18
CA THR A 27 11.87 -18.02 -10.53
C THR A 27 11.31 -19.43 -10.63
N LEU A 28 10.45 -19.66 -11.61
CA LEU A 28 9.87 -20.96 -11.91
C LEU A 28 10.24 -21.35 -13.35
N SER A 29 10.84 -22.52 -13.52
CA SER A 29 11.15 -23.11 -14.84
C SER A 29 10.36 -24.39 -14.98
N LEU A 30 9.49 -24.43 -15.98
CA LEU A 30 8.60 -25.53 -16.28
C LEU A 30 8.85 -26.04 -17.69
N ASP A 31 8.63 -27.32 -17.89
CA ASP A 31 8.65 -27.92 -19.21
C ASP A 31 7.44 -27.46 -20.04
N GLY A 32 7.66 -27.36 -21.35
CA GLY A 32 6.61 -27.02 -22.29
C GLY A 32 6.59 -25.55 -22.74
N VAL A 33 5.87 -25.32 -23.83
CA VAL A 33 5.82 -24.03 -24.54
C VAL A 33 4.36 -23.57 -24.79
N HIS A 34 3.39 -24.30 -24.25
CA HIS A 34 1.96 -24.09 -24.51
C HIS A 34 1.30 -23.17 -23.45
N TRP A 35 2.05 -22.20 -22.96
CA TRP A 35 1.59 -21.31 -21.90
C TRP A 35 0.76 -20.16 -22.48
N HIS A 36 -0.42 -19.94 -21.90
CA HIS A 36 -1.25 -18.76 -22.06
C HIS A 36 -1.23 -17.99 -20.77
N CYS A 37 -0.81 -16.73 -20.83
CA CYS A 37 -0.58 -15.90 -19.66
C CYS A 37 -1.47 -14.68 -19.65
N ARG A 38 -1.81 -14.23 -18.43
CA ARG A 38 -2.48 -12.96 -18.16
C ARG A 38 -1.74 -12.22 -17.07
N ALA A 39 -1.19 -11.05 -17.39
CA ALA A 39 -0.65 -10.12 -16.40
C ALA A 39 -1.73 -9.12 -16.01
N VAL A 40 -1.88 -8.90 -14.70
CA VAL A 40 -2.84 -7.95 -14.12
C VAL A 40 -2.07 -6.86 -13.40
N GLU A 41 -2.22 -5.63 -13.87
CA GLU A 41 -1.61 -4.43 -13.29
C GLU A 41 -2.68 -3.62 -12.55
N PHE A 42 -2.44 -3.36 -11.26
CA PHE A 42 -3.24 -2.43 -10.48
C PHE A 42 -2.66 -1.03 -10.61
N PHE A 43 -3.53 -0.05 -10.79
CA PHE A 43 -3.14 1.35 -10.89
C PHE A 43 -3.44 2.08 -9.59
N ASP A 44 -2.51 2.93 -9.17
CA ASP A 44 -2.74 3.94 -8.15
C ASP A 44 -3.15 5.23 -8.87
N VAL A 45 -4.42 5.31 -9.24
CA VAL A 45 -5.02 6.49 -9.85
C VAL A 45 -6.28 6.86 -9.09
N THR A 46 -6.49 8.17 -8.96
CA THR A 46 -7.69 8.72 -8.37
C THR A 46 -8.88 8.64 -9.35
N ASP A 47 -10.02 9.15 -8.98
CA ASP A 47 -11.36 9.04 -9.60
C ASP A 47 -11.47 9.42 -11.09
N TRP A 48 -10.38 9.65 -11.77
CA TRP A 48 -10.31 10.04 -13.17
C TRP A 48 -10.55 8.89 -14.16
N ASN A 49 -10.29 7.66 -13.71
CA ASN A 49 -10.40 6.46 -14.52
C ASN A 49 -11.37 5.47 -13.90
N ASN A 50 -12.27 4.97 -14.70
CA ASN A 50 -13.17 3.88 -14.30
C ASN A 50 -12.45 2.52 -14.24
N ASN A 51 -11.21 2.43 -14.71
CA ASN A 51 -10.40 1.22 -14.74
C ASN A 51 -9.20 1.37 -13.81
N LEU A 52 -9.27 0.74 -12.63
CA LEU A 52 -8.16 0.62 -11.69
C LEU A 52 -7.26 -0.59 -11.99
N VAL A 53 -7.61 -1.37 -13.00
CA VAL A 53 -6.96 -2.63 -13.36
C VAL A 53 -6.77 -2.69 -14.88
N ALA A 54 -5.57 -3.05 -15.32
CA ALA A 54 -5.32 -3.43 -16.70
C ALA A 54 -4.94 -4.91 -16.78
N GLU A 55 -5.57 -5.62 -17.70
CA GLU A 55 -5.27 -7.01 -18.00
C GLU A 55 -4.60 -7.12 -19.37
N ARG A 56 -3.57 -7.97 -19.46
CA ARG A 56 -2.84 -8.22 -20.70
C ARG A 56 -2.68 -9.71 -20.91
N ASP A 57 -3.35 -10.24 -21.92
CA ASP A 57 -3.19 -11.63 -22.36
C ASP A 57 -2.01 -11.76 -23.33
N PHE A 58 -1.20 -12.80 -23.16
CA PHE A 58 -0.03 -13.04 -24.01
C PHE A 58 0.42 -14.49 -24.01
N ILE A 59 1.22 -14.83 -25.02
CA ILE A 59 1.95 -16.10 -25.11
C ILE A 59 3.44 -15.77 -24.95
N PRO A 60 4.16 -16.40 -24.01
CA PRO A 60 5.56 -16.07 -23.71
C PRO A 60 6.55 -16.72 -24.70
N TYR A 61 6.39 -16.50 -26.00
CA TYR A 61 7.22 -17.07 -27.06
C TYR A 61 8.61 -16.44 -27.20
N ARG A 62 8.87 -15.35 -26.48
CA ARG A 62 10.14 -14.65 -26.39
C ARG A 62 10.28 -13.96 -25.05
N ARG A 63 11.50 -13.68 -24.64
CA ARG A 63 11.74 -12.94 -23.40
C ARG A 63 11.10 -11.57 -23.42
N THR A 64 10.15 -11.37 -22.56
CA THR A 64 9.40 -10.09 -22.45
C THR A 64 9.10 -9.79 -21.00
N GLY A 65 9.20 -8.50 -20.62
CA GLY A 65 8.84 -7.99 -19.30
C GLY A 65 7.42 -7.45 -19.28
N TYR A 66 6.70 -7.74 -18.20
CA TYR A 66 5.33 -7.29 -17.96
C TYR A 66 5.24 -6.60 -16.61
N ARG A 67 4.46 -5.53 -16.56
CA ARG A 67 4.11 -4.84 -15.31
C ARG A 67 2.88 -5.51 -14.73
N GLY A 68 2.79 -5.53 -13.40
CA GLY A 68 1.60 -6.00 -12.68
C GLY A 68 1.92 -6.62 -11.33
N ASN A 69 0.88 -6.78 -10.54
CA ASN A 69 0.97 -7.43 -9.23
C ASN A 69 0.61 -8.92 -9.31
N LEU A 70 -0.06 -9.34 -10.38
CA LEU A 70 -0.59 -10.69 -10.52
C LEU A 70 -0.31 -11.22 -11.93
N LEU A 71 0.17 -12.45 -12.01
CA LEU A 71 0.37 -13.20 -13.25
C LEU A 71 -0.34 -14.54 -13.13
N PHE A 72 -1.22 -14.84 -14.07
CA PHE A 72 -1.73 -16.19 -14.29
C PHE A 72 -1.03 -16.80 -15.48
N ALA A 73 -0.64 -18.07 -15.38
CA ALA A 73 -0.11 -18.85 -16.47
C ALA A 73 -0.84 -20.21 -16.53
N ARG A 74 -1.44 -20.51 -17.69
CA ARG A 74 -2.23 -21.71 -17.94
C ARG A 74 -1.57 -22.51 -19.04
N ASP A 75 -1.39 -23.81 -18.84
CA ASP A 75 -1.01 -24.74 -19.92
C ASP A 75 -2.19 -24.95 -20.85
N GLY A 76 -2.01 -24.65 -22.13
CA GLY A 76 -3.05 -24.79 -23.16
C GLY A 76 -3.42 -26.22 -23.48
N ARG A 77 -2.69 -27.24 -23.00
CA ARG A 77 -2.93 -28.65 -23.25
C ARG A 77 -3.97 -29.26 -22.32
N ASP A 78 -3.90 -28.92 -21.03
CA ASP A 78 -4.71 -29.53 -19.97
C ASP A 78 -5.46 -28.52 -19.09
N GLY A 79 -5.22 -27.24 -19.31
CA GLY A 79 -5.89 -26.18 -18.58
C GLY A 79 -5.40 -25.96 -17.14
N ASN A 80 -4.45 -26.74 -16.66
CA ASN A 80 -3.80 -26.54 -15.38
C ASN A 80 -2.86 -25.34 -15.42
N GLY A 81 -2.54 -24.77 -14.28
CA GLY A 81 -1.66 -23.62 -14.26
C GLY A 81 -1.27 -23.17 -12.88
N PHE A 82 -0.63 -22.01 -12.86
CA PHE A 82 -0.21 -21.37 -11.62
C PHE A 82 -0.44 -19.87 -11.69
N PHE A 83 -0.35 -19.22 -10.53
CA PHE A 83 -0.28 -17.78 -10.45
C PHE A 83 0.91 -17.33 -9.60
N PHE A 84 1.44 -16.16 -9.93
CA PHE A 84 2.27 -15.36 -9.03
C PHE A 84 1.45 -14.17 -8.55
N LEU A 85 1.43 -13.96 -7.24
CA LEU A 85 1.00 -12.70 -6.64
C LEU A 85 2.22 -12.02 -6.03
N LYS A 86 2.64 -10.92 -6.64
CA LYS A 86 3.68 -10.06 -6.08
C LYS A 86 3.05 -9.11 -5.07
N GLU A 87 3.33 -9.32 -3.80
CA GLU A 87 2.84 -8.49 -2.70
C GLU A 87 3.72 -7.24 -2.56
N ALA A 88 3.48 -6.30 -3.45
CA ALA A 88 4.21 -5.05 -3.58
C ALA A 88 3.21 -3.93 -3.92
N PRO A 89 3.59 -2.65 -3.75
CA PRO A 89 2.84 -1.52 -4.30
C PRO A 89 2.71 -1.65 -5.82
N CYS A 90 1.84 -0.82 -6.43
CA CYS A 90 1.81 -0.72 -7.88
C CYS A 90 3.17 -0.27 -8.44
N SER A 91 3.44 -0.63 -9.68
CA SER A 91 4.76 -0.50 -10.32
C SER A 91 5.38 0.91 -10.25
N SER A 92 4.53 1.96 -10.27
CA SER A 92 4.97 3.35 -10.27
C SER A 92 5.61 3.83 -8.95
N VAL A 93 5.35 3.10 -7.84
CA VAL A 93 5.81 3.49 -6.49
C VAL A 93 6.67 2.42 -5.81
N GLN A 94 7.12 1.42 -6.55
CA GLN A 94 8.01 0.40 -6.04
C GLN A 94 9.45 0.90 -5.89
N LEU A 95 10.07 0.59 -4.76
CA LEU A 95 11.49 0.87 -4.53
C LEU A 95 12.37 -0.02 -5.43
N GLY A 96 13.36 0.60 -6.09
CA GLY A 96 14.29 -0.13 -6.95
C GLY A 96 13.63 -0.87 -8.12
N TYR A 97 12.55 -0.32 -8.65
CA TYR A 97 11.74 -0.95 -9.70
C TYR A 97 12.52 -1.06 -11.04
N PRO A 98 12.71 -2.27 -11.59
CA PRO A 98 13.51 -2.49 -12.79
C PRO A 98 12.73 -2.27 -14.11
N GLY A 99 11.51 -1.74 -14.07
CA GLY A 99 10.65 -1.51 -15.23
C GLY A 99 9.72 -2.67 -15.60
N SER A 100 9.82 -3.82 -14.91
CA SER A 100 8.90 -4.94 -15.04
C SER A 100 8.75 -5.68 -13.71
N ASP A 101 7.60 -6.30 -13.51
CA ASP A 101 7.33 -7.15 -12.34
C ASP A 101 7.52 -8.63 -12.68
N PHE A 102 7.14 -9.00 -13.90
CA PHE A 102 7.27 -10.36 -14.40
C PHE A 102 8.13 -10.37 -15.66
N VAL A 103 9.01 -11.37 -15.78
CA VAL A 103 9.76 -11.64 -17.01
C VAL A 103 9.45 -13.07 -17.41
N CYS A 104 8.89 -13.23 -18.60
CA CYS A 104 8.42 -14.51 -19.10
C CYS A 104 9.12 -14.86 -20.41
N GLU A 105 9.51 -16.12 -20.57
CA GLU A 105 10.10 -16.67 -21.80
C GLU A 105 9.82 -18.18 -21.88
N PHE A 106 8.96 -18.60 -22.80
CA PHE A 106 8.48 -19.99 -22.89
C PHE A 106 7.98 -20.51 -21.53
N GLY A 107 8.58 -21.56 -20.97
CA GLY A 107 8.28 -22.10 -19.65
C GLY A 107 9.03 -21.44 -18.49
N ASN A 108 9.79 -20.37 -18.74
CA ASN A 108 10.52 -19.67 -17.69
C ASN A 108 9.77 -18.42 -17.26
N PHE A 109 9.51 -18.33 -15.97
CA PHE A 109 8.76 -17.24 -15.33
C PHE A 109 9.56 -16.70 -14.15
N THR A 110 9.74 -15.40 -14.12
CA THR A 110 10.52 -14.73 -13.09
C THR A 110 9.78 -13.54 -12.53
N VAL A 111 9.75 -13.39 -11.21
CA VAL A 111 9.24 -12.22 -10.52
C VAL A 111 10.40 -11.30 -10.17
N SER A 112 10.40 -10.10 -10.72
CA SER A 112 11.46 -9.10 -10.57
C SER A 112 10.99 -7.89 -9.76
N GLY A 113 11.95 -7.03 -9.34
CA GLY A 113 11.66 -5.89 -8.49
C GLY A 113 11.47 -6.29 -7.03
N ILE A 114 12.57 -6.34 -6.30
CA ILE A 114 12.62 -6.91 -4.94
C ILE A 114 12.24 -5.92 -3.83
N GLY A 115 12.01 -4.63 -4.16
CA GLY A 115 11.72 -3.60 -3.17
C GLY A 115 12.94 -3.10 -2.39
N ALA A 116 14.14 -3.25 -2.95
CA ALA A 116 15.39 -2.77 -2.38
C ALA A 116 16.36 -2.39 -3.49
N SER A 117 17.24 -1.43 -3.22
CA SER A 117 18.35 -1.05 -4.07
C SER A 117 19.60 -1.87 -3.74
N GLU A 118 20.63 -1.80 -4.60
CA GLU A 118 21.93 -2.41 -4.32
C GLU A 118 22.58 -1.84 -3.05
N ALA A 119 22.33 -0.56 -2.75
CA ALA A 119 22.82 0.08 -1.54
C ALA A 119 22.21 -0.51 -0.27
N ASP A 120 20.92 -0.83 -0.31
CA ASP A 120 20.22 -1.44 0.82
C ASP A 120 20.75 -2.86 1.11
N LEU A 121 21.13 -3.60 0.06
CA LEU A 121 21.61 -4.97 0.17
C LEU A 121 23.08 -5.10 0.63
N LYS A 122 23.80 -3.99 0.76
CA LYS A 122 25.18 -3.95 1.25
C LYS A 122 25.27 -3.94 2.78
N SER A 123 24.18 -3.77 3.47
CA SER A 123 24.13 -3.84 4.94
C SER A 123 24.48 -5.25 5.42
N SER A 124 25.12 -5.35 6.58
CA SER A 124 25.30 -6.61 7.30
C SER A 124 24.00 -7.14 7.91
N ASP A 125 22.96 -6.31 7.93
CA ASP A 125 21.69 -6.61 8.55
C ASP A 125 20.70 -7.25 7.57
N TRP A 126 19.68 -7.90 8.12
CA TRP A 126 18.57 -8.41 7.34
C TRP A 126 17.75 -7.28 6.70
N VAL A 127 17.47 -7.40 5.41
CA VAL A 127 16.64 -6.48 4.65
C VAL A 127 15.35 -7.20 4.26
N LYS A 128 14.20 -6.63 4.67
CA LYS A 128 12.89 -7.13 4.25
C LYS A 128 12.64 -6.73 2.80
N LEU A 129 12.43 -7.71 1.94
CA LEU A 129 12.07 -7.53 0.54
C LEU A 129 10.54 -7.58 0.36
N TYR A 130 10.05 -7.30 -0.85
CA TYR A 130 8.67 -7.64 -1.20
C TYR A 130 8.50 -9.16 -1.18
N SER A 131 7.28 -9.62 -0.95
CA SER A 131 6.95 -11.04 -1.00
C SER A 131 6.33 -11.44 -2.34
N CYS A 132 6.42 -12.73 -2.63
CA CYS A 132 5.78 -13.35 -3.78
C CYS A 132 5.08 -14.62 -3.32
N VAL A 133 3.84 -14.79 -3.75
CA VAL A 133 3.05 -15.98 -3.53
C VAL A 133 2.94 -16.74 -4.83
N THR A 134 3.24 -18.02 -4.79
CA THR A 134 3.02 -18.96 -5.89
C THR A 134 1.89 -19.90 -5.52
N GLY A 135 0.85 -19.95 -6.34
CA GLY A 135 -0.27 -20.87 -6.17
C GLY A 135 -0.54 -21.64 -7.45
N VAL A 136 -1.16 -22.81 -7.31
CA VAL A 136 -1.54 -23.67 -8.44
C VAL A 136 -3.04 -23.74 -8.58
N PHE A 137 -3.53 -23.98 -9.81
CA PHE A 137 -4.94 -24.16 -10.10
C PHE A 137 -5.13 -25.24 -11.18
N GLY A 138 -6.27 -25.91 -11.12
CA GLY A 138 -6.65 -26.90 -12.09
C GLY A 138 -7.44 -26.32 -13.26
N GLU A 139 -8.07 -27.22 -14.02
CA GLU A 139 -8.97 -26.91 -15.14
C GLU A 139 -10.14 -25.98 -14.75
N GLY A 140 -10.66 -25.27 -15.71
CA GLY A 140 -11.85 -24.42 -15.59
C GLY A 140 -11.55 -22.93 -15.58
N GLU A 141 -12.47 -22.17 -16.16
CA GLU A 141 -12.31 -20.73 -16.38
C GLU A 141 -12.09 -19.93 -15.09
N LEU A 142 -12.85 -20.23 -14.04
CA LEU A 142 -12.77 -19.54 -12.76
C LEU A 142 -11.73 -20.13 -11.80
N SER A 143 -11.05 -21.19 -12.18
CA SER A 143 -10.09 -21.91 -11.32
C SER A 143 -8.94 -21.01 -10.83
N PRO A 144 -8.33 -20.13 -11.65
CA PRO A 144 -7.29 -19.21 -11.20
C PRO A 144 -7.78 -18.28 -10.09
N LEU A 145 -8.97 -17.70 -10.26
CA LEU A 145 -9.55 -16.78 -9.27
C LEU A 145 -9.95 -17.49 -7.97
N LYS A 146 -10.43 -18.74 -8.07
CA LYS A 146 -10.74 -19.56 -6.88
C LYS A 146 -9.49 -19.88 -6.09
N ALA A 147 -8.37 -20.22 -6.75
CA ALA A 147 -7.09 -20.48 -6.10
C ALA A 147 -6.54 -19.23 -5.41
N LEU A 148 -6.54 -18.08 -6.09
CA LEU A 148 -6.16 -16.79 -5.50
C LEU A 148 -7.05 -16.45 -4.30
N ARG A 149 -8.36 -16.63 -4.42
CA ARG A 149 -9.30 -16.36 -3.33
C ARG A 149 -9.10 -17.28 -2.14
N ALA A 150 -8.74 -18.54 -2.36
CA ALA A 150 -8.39 -19.48 -1.30
C ALA A 150 -7.18 -18.99 -0.49
N TYR A 151 -6.12 -18.53 -1.17
CA TYR A 151 -4.99 -17.89 -0.51
C TYR A 151 -5.43 -16.69 0.32
N GLN A 152 -6.18 -15.75 -0.27
CA GLN A 152 -6.63 -14.54 0.43
C GLN A 152 -7.45 -14.85 1.69
N LYS A 153 -8.31 -15.88 1.64
CA LYS A 153 -9.09 -16.32 2.81
C LYS A 153 -8.23 -16.90 3.93
N ASN A 154 -7.09 -17.50 3.59
CA ASN A 154 -6.20 -18.09 4.60
C ASN A 154 -5.37 -17.04 5.34
N ILE A 155 -5.11 -15.88 4.73
CA ILE A 155 -4.31 -14.80 5.34
C ILE A 155 -5.14 -13.69 5.94
N ARG A 156 -6.45 -13.66 5.69
CA ARG A 156 -7.36 -12.62 6.14
C ARG A 156 -8.55 -13.22 6.88
N GLU A 157 -8.62 -12.92 8.15
CA GLU A 157 -9.82 -13.17 8.93
C GLU A 157 -10.88 -12.11 8.62
N HIS A 158 -12.04 -12.55 8.15
CA HIS A 158 -13.17 -11.67 7.92
C HIS A 158 -13.86 -11.33 9.24
N ARG A 159 -13.95 -10.03 9.53
CA ARG A 159 -14.68 -9.47 10.67
C ARG A 159 -15.74 -8.53 10.15
N PRO A 160 -17.04 -8.91 10.21
CA PRO A 160 -18.12 -8.10 9.62
C PRO A 160 -18.11 -6.65 10.09
N GLU A 161 -17.89 -6.43 11.38
CA GLU A 161 -17.85 -5.09 12.00
C GLU A 161 -16.75 -4.18 11.42
N ARG A 162 -15.68 -4.75 10.89
CA ARG A 162 -14.57 -4.04 10.24
C ARG A 162 -14.70 -4.03 8.72
N ASP A 163 -15.00 -5.20 8.14
CA ASP A 163 -14.86 -5.44 6.71
C ASP A 163 -16.12 -5.08 5.92
N GLU A 164 -17.26 -4.91 6.60
CA GLU A 164 -18.56 -4.51 6.04
C GLU A 164 -18.99 -3.10 6.50
N MET A 165 -18.01 -2.26 6.85
CA MET A 165 -18.29 -0.89 7.28
C MET A 165 -18.94 -0.06 6.17
N ILE A 166 -19.95 0.74 6.56
CA ILE A 166 -20.50 1.82 5.74
C ILE A 166 -19.97 3.12 6.33
N MET A 167 -19.02 3.74 5.64
CA MET A 167 -18.29 4.90 6.14
C MET A 167 -18.79 6.19 5.53
N MET A 168 -19.03 7.19 6.37
CA MET A 168 -19.19 8.58 5.99
C MET A 168 -17.94 9.36 6.37
N ASN A 169 -17.35 10.08 5.41
CA ASN A 169 -16.12 10.85 5.62
C ASN A 169 -16.40 12.32 5.35
N THR A 170 -15.89 13.21 6.21
CA THR A 170 -16.14 14.65 6.12
C THR A 170 -15.44 15.35 4.96
N TRP A 171 -14.42 14.74 4.35
CA TRP A 171 -13.67 15.33 3.23
C TRP A 171 -14.44 15.35 1.90
N GLY A 172 -15.45 14.51 1.75
CA GLY A 172 -16.25 14.42 0.53
C GLY A 172 -17.05 15.68 0.20
N ASP A 173 -17.25 16.57 1.16
CA ASP A 173 -17.80 17.91 0.93
C ASP A 173 -16.71 18.82 0.34
N ARG A 174 -17.06 19.62 -0.67
CA ARG A 174 -16.16 20.62 -1.30
C ARG A 174 -15.65 21.69 -0.33
N SER A 175 -16.15 21.72 0.88
CA SER A 175 -15.70 22.60 1.95
C SER A 175 -14.40 22.15 2.63
N GLN A 176 -13.95 20.93 2.36
CA GLN A 176 -12.77 20.34 2.98
C GLN A 176 -12.81 20.50 4.51
N ASP A 177 -11.79 21.14 5.11
CA ASP A 177 -11.68 21.34 6.56
C ASP A 177 -12.45 22.57 7.09
N SER A 178 -13.02 23.42 6.24
CA SER A 178 -13.63 24.69 6.66
C SER A 178 -14.86 24.54 7.54
N LYS A 179 -15.59 23.42 7.39
CA LYS A 179 -16.81 23.12 8.19
C LYS A 179 -16.57 22.08 9.27
N VAL A 180 -15.40 21.48 9.33
CA VAL A 180 -15.08 20.42 10.30
C VAL A 180 -14.97 21.04 11.70
N ASN A 181 -16.02 20.91 12.51
CA ASN A 181 -16.07 21.36 13.90
C ASN A 181 -17.10 20.53 14.69
N GLU A 182 -17.16 20.74 16.00
CA GLU A 182 -18.04 20.02 16.92
C GLU A 182 -19.51 20.08 16.49
N VAL A 183 -20.04 21.29 16.22
CA VAL A 183 -21.45 21.48 15.85
C VAL A 183 -21.82 20.76 14.56
N PHE A 184 -20.95 20.84 13.56
CA PHE A 184 -21.13 20.14 12.28
C PHE A 184 -21.11 18.62 12.50
N CYS A 185 -20.12 18.10 13.21
CA CYS A 185 -19.99 16.66 13.44
C CYS A 185 -21.20 16.08 14.20
N LEU A 186 -21.70 16.78 15.23
CA LEU A 186 -22.89 16.35 15.97
C LEU A 186 -24.13 16.30 15.06
N ALA A 187 -24.32 17.29 14.20
CA ALA A 187 -25.45 17.34 13.28
C ALA A 187 -25.35 16.27 12.17
N GLU A 188 -24.14 16.00 11.66
CA GLU A 188 -23.93 14.98 10.62
C GLU A 188 -24.05 13.56 11.18
N LEU A 189 -23.66 13.30 12.42
CA LEU A 189 -23.86 12.01 13.08
C LEU A 189 -25.33 11.59 13.15
N GLU A 190 -26.25 12.52 13.44
CA GLU A 190 -27.70 12.28 13.42
C GLU A 190 -28.19 11.84 12.02
N LYS A 191 -27.67 12.48 10.97
CA LYS A 191 -28.01 12.12 9.59
C LYS A 191 -27.40 10.78 9.20
N ALA A 192 -26.14 10.55 9.59
CA ALA A 192 -25.42 9.31 9.36
C ALA A 192 -26.17 8.11 9.95
N ALA A 193 -26.63 8.21 11.21
CA ALA A 193 -27.44 7.19 11.86
C ALA A 193 -28.71 6.85 11.08
N ARG A 194 -29.42 7.87 10.59
CA ARG A 194 -30.64 7.69 9.78
C ARG A 194 -30.39 7.02 8.43
N LEU A 195 -29.16 7.14 7.90
CA LEU A 195 -28.73 6.49 6.65
C LEU A 195 -28.16 5.09 6.85
N GLY A 196 -28.06 4.61 8.10
CA GLY A 196 -27.46 3.31 8.40
C GLY A 196 -25.93 3.29 8.29
N VAL A 197 -25.28 4.45 8.40
CA VAL A 197 -23.82 4.56 8.45
C VAL A 197 -23.32 3.93 9.75
N THR A 198 -22.30 3.08 9.64
CA THR A 198 -21.68 2.37 10.79
C THR A 198 -20.42 3.07 11.30
N HIS A 199 -19.74 3.84 10.43
CA HIS A 199 -18.49 4.51 10.74
C HIS A 199 -18.54 5.96 10.26
N PHE A 200 -18.19 6.89 11.13
CA PHE A 200 -18.09 8.32 10.81
C PHE A 200 -16.64 8.77 10.98
N GLN A 201 -16.01 9.17 9.89
CA GLN A 201 -14.62 9.60 9.90
C GLN A 201 -14.50 11.10 9.78
N ILE A 202 -13.89 11.73 10.78
CA ILE A 202 -13.50 13.14 10.72
C ILE A 202 -12.15 13.18 9.99
N ASP A 203 -12.17 13.78 8.81
CA ASP A 203 -10.98 13.95 7.98
C ASP A 203 -10.14 15.15 8.45
N ASP A 204 -9.14 15.54 7.67
CA ASP A 204 -8.25 16.66 7.95
C ASP A 204 -9.02 17.92 8.44
N GLY A 205 -8.50 18.56 9.47
CA GLY A 205 -9.07 19.78 10.03
C GLY A 205 -9.62 19.65 11.46
N TRP A 206 -9.64 18.45 12.05
CA TRP A 206 -10.02 18.26 13.46
C TRP A 206 -8.89 18.69 14.43
N GLN A 207 -7.65 18.56 13.97
CA GLN A 207 -6.43 18.77 14.74
C GLN A 207 -6.05 20.26 14.84
N GLU A 208 -5.30 20.62 15.88
CA GLU A 208 -4.75 21.97 16.10
C GLU A 208 -3.73 22.36 15.03
N GLY A 209 -2.92 21.41 14.58
CA GLY A 209 -1.96 21.61 13.50
C GLY A 209 -2.64 21.92 12.17
N LYS A 210 -1.99 22.74 11.34
CA LYS A 210 -2.50 23.09 10.00
C LYS A 210 -1.78 22.29 8.94
N SER A 211 -2.54 21.55 8.15
CA SER A 211 -2.04 20.77 7.03
C SER A 211 -1.87 21.63 5.77
N PRO A 212 -1.10 21.16 4.77
CA PRO A 212 -1.03 21.81 3.47
C PRO A 212 -2.36 21.70 2.68
N ASN A 213 -3.26 20.79 3.07
CA ASN A 213 -4.56 20.58 2.43
C ASN A 213 -5.65 21.51 2.97
N SER A 214 -5.37 22.23 4.07
CA SER A 214 -6.36 23.12 4.68
C SER A 214 -6.82 24.19 3.69
N SER A 215 -8.13 24.37 3.59
CA SER A 215 -8.77 25.44 2.82
C SER A 215 -8.78 26.80 3.56
N VAL A 216 -8.49 26.75 4.87
CA VAL A 216 -8.57 27.93 5.75
C VAL A 216 -7.18 28.54 6.01
N ALA A 217 -6.18 27.70 6.24
CA ALA A 217 -4.82 28.14 6.55
C ALA A 217 -3.80 27.15 5.98
N LYS A 218 -2.81 27.66 5.26
CA LYS A 218 -1.73 26.82 4.73
C LYS A 218 -0.83 26.34 5.87
N GLY A 219 -0.54 25.05 5.88
CA GLY A 219 0.34 24.38 6.82
C GLY A 219 1.40 23.51 6.15
N SER A 220 2.00 22.61 6.93
CA SER A 220 3.03 21.68 6.46
C SER A 220 2.94 20.36 7.20
N PHE A 221 3.35 19.26 6.52
CA PHE A 221 3.60 17.97 7.16
C PHE A 221 5.09 17.78 7.56
N ARG A 222 5.90 18.79 7.34
CA ARG A 222 7.29 18.81 7.82
C ARG A 222 7.36 19.51 9.16
N ASN A 223 8.23 19.04 10.04
CA ASN A 223 8.47 19.63 11.37
C ASN A 223 7.18 19.77 12.20
N ILE A 224 6.21 18.86 12.02
CA ILE A 224 4.94 18.93 12.76
C ILE A 224 5.16 18.83 14.27
N TRP A 225 6.22 18.15 14.70
CA TRP A 225 6.58 17.95 16.10
C TRP A 225 7.28 19.16 16.75
N ASP A 226 7.55 20.23 16.00
CA ASP A 226 7.88 21.54 16.60
C ASP A 226 6.67 22.11 17.36
N ASN A 227 5.46 21.66 17.00
CA ASN A 227 4.24 21.92 17.76
C ASN A 227 3.77 20.64 18.47
N PRO A 228 4.01 20.48 19.78
CA PRO A 228 3.59 19.27 20.52
C PRO A 228 2.08 19.10 20.62
N LEU A 229 1.30 20.12 20.29
CA LEU A 229 -0.16 20.08 20.26
C LEU A 229 -0.72 19.78 18.86
N TYR A 230 0.12 19.52 17.86
CA TYR A 230 -0.32 19.35 16.47
C TYR A 230 -1.48 18.36 16.34
N TRP A 231 -1.38 17.21 17.00
CA TRP A 231 -2.39 16.13 16.98
C TRP A 231 -3.33 16.16 18.19
N THR A 232 -3.69 17.35 18.65
CA THR A 232 -4.76 17.56 19.63
C THR A 232 -5.96 18.20 18.96
N PRO A 233 -7.19 18.03 19.48
CA PRO A 233 -8.36 18.72 18.93
C PRO A 233 -8.18 20.25 18.91
N ALA A 234 -8.46 20.86 17.76
CA ALA A 234 -8.35 22.31 17.60
C ALA A 234 -9.39 23.01 18.50
N LYS A 235 -8.93 23.85 19.43
CA LYS A 235 -9.79 24.46 20.47
C LYS A 235 -10.85 25.41 19.90
N ASP A 236 -10.57 26.07 18.80
CA ASP A 236 -11.52 26.93 18.09
C ASP A 236 -12.66 26.15 17.41
N LYS A 237 -12.42 24.89 17.05
CA LYS A 237 -13.36 24.00 16.39
C LYS A 237 -14.04 23.02 17.34
N TYR A 238 -13.31 22.55 18.34
CA TYR A 238 -13.74 21.59 19.36
C TYR A 238 -13.47 22.15 20.76
N PRO A 239 -14.27 23.10 21.23
CA PRO A 239 -14.04 23.77 22.53
C PRO A 239 -14.09 22.81 23.72
N HIS A 240 -14.81 21.69 23.57
CA HIS A 240 -14.92 20.63 24.59
C HIS A 240 -14.09 19.38 24.25
N GLY A 241 -13.12 19.48 23.31
CA GLY A 241 -12.37 18.35 22.78
C GLY A 241 -13.25 17.46 21.90
N LEU A 242 -12.84 16.20 21.71
CA LEU A 242 -13.63 15.25 20.92
C LEU A 242 -14.70 14.51 21.74
N ALA A 243 -14.70 14.64 23.06
CA ALA A 243 -15.60 13.88 23.94
C ALA A 243 -17.09 13.98 23.54
N PRO A 244 -17.68 15.19 23.27
CA PRO A 244 -19.08 15.26 22.90
C PRO A 244 -19.40 14.51 21.60
N VAL A 245 -18.48 14.55 20.62
CA VAL A 245 -18.66 13.87 19.34
C VAL A 245 -18.53 12.35 19.51
N VAL A 246 -17.58 11.90 20.33
CA VAL A 246 -17.39 10.47 20.67
C VAL A 246 -18.60 9.93 21.40
N GLU A 247 -19.12 10.64 22.40
CA GLU A 247 -20.31 10.23 23.16
C GLU A 247 -21.53 10.13 22.26
N LYS A 248 -21.72 11.12 21.39
CA LYS A 248 -22.83 11.11 20.43
C LYS A 248 -22.73 9.97 19.43
N ALA A 249 -21.54 9.70 18.91
CA ALA A 249 -21.32 8.57 18.01
C ALA A 249 -21.67 7.24 18.70
N LYS A 250 -21.23 7.04 19.94
CA LYS A 250 -21.56 5.85 20.76
C LYS A 250 -23.06 5.74 21.01
N GLU A 251 -23.74 6.83 21.35
CA GLU A 251 -25.21 6.86 21.55
C GLU A 251 -25.93 6.36 20.29
N LEU A 252 -25.44 6.71 19.11
CA LEU A 252 -26.02 6.37 17.82
C LEU A 252 -25.54 5.03 17.26
N GLY A 253 -24.65 4.33 17.98
CA GLY A 253 -24.07 3.05 17.53
C GLY A 253 -23.11 3.21 16.33
N ILE A 254 -22.47 4.37 16.19
CA ILE A 254 -21.54 4.70 15.12
C ILE A 254 -20.11 4.69 15.69
N GLU A 255 -19.18 4.00 15.01
CA GLU A 255 -17.75 4.06 15.30
C GLU A 255 -17.16 5.35 14.76
N LEU A 256 -16.41 6.10 15.60
CA LEU A 256 -15.74 7.32 15.18
C LEU A 256 -14.33 7.04 14.69
N GLY A 257 -13.98 7.53 13.52
CA GLY A 257 -12.64 7.48 12.95
C GLY A 257 -12.02 8.87 12.79
N LEU A 258 -10.70 8.92 12.75
CA LEU A 258 -9.94 10.15 12.55
C LEU A 258 -8.95 10.03 11.39
N TRP A 259 -8.75 11.14 10.70
CA TRP A 259 -7.66 11.31 9.76
C TRP A 259 -6.34 11.58 10.51
N PHE A 260 -5.25 11.01 10.02
CA PHE A 260 -3.91 11.19 10.57
C PHE A 260 -2.86 11.14 9.46
N ASN A 261 -1.85 12.00 9.53
CA ASN A 261 -0.71 11.98 8.63
C ASN A 261 0.59 11.94 9.43
N PRO A 262 1.37 10.86 9.37
CA PRO A 262 2.65 10.80 10.04
C PRO A 262 3.60 11.92 9.61
N SER A 263 4.54 12.31 10.48
CA SER A 263 5.60 13.26 10.15
C SER A 263 6.44 12.76 8.97
N VAL A 264 6.42 13.48 7.85
CA VAL A 264 7.19 13.10 6.65
C VAL A 264 8.67 13.49 6.73
N GLN A 265 9.10 14.10 7.83
CA GLN A 265 10.46 14.57 8.03
C GLN A 265 11.45 13.40 8.00
N ASN A 266 12.55 13.55 7.24
CA ASN A 266 13.68 12.62 7.19
C ASN A 266 13.27 11.13 7.07
N ASP A 267 12.39 10.81 6.12
CA ASP A 267 11.88 9.45 5.93
C ASP A 267 11.07 8.91 7.12
N PHE A 268 10.19 9.72 7.67
CA PHE A 268 9.34 9.38 8.82
C PHE A 268 10.16 9.04 10.08
N GLU A 269 11.25 9.77 10.34
CA GLU A 269 12.12 9.49 11.48
C GLU A 269 11.45 9.72 12.83
N ASP A 270 10.41 10.56 12.90
CA ASP A 270 9.62 10.83 14.10
C ASP A 270 8.52 9.78 14.38
N TRP A 271 8.59 8.60 13.76
CA TRP A 271 7.56 7.57 13.85
C TRP A 271 7.17 7.20 15.31
N GLU A 272 8.08 7.29 16.27
CA GLU A 272 7.78 7.04 17.69
C GLU A 272 6.82 8.07 18.27
N LYS A 273 6.99 9.34 17.92
CA LYS A 273 6.09 10.42 18.34
C LYS A 273 4.72 10.27 17.66
N ASP A 274 4.71 9.85 16.40
CA ASP A 274 3.47 9.56 15.67
C ASP A 274 2.70 8.40 16.32
N VAL A 275 3.39 7.34 16.75
CA VAL A 275 2.80 6.25 17.57
C VAL A 275 2.18 6.79 18.84
N GLU A 276 2.91 7.63 19.60
CA GLU A 276 2.41 8.18 20.86
C GLU A 276 1.12 9.00 20.64
N ALA A 277 1.04 9.77 19.55
CA ALA A 277 -0.16 10.54 19.22
C ALA A 277 -1.37 9.63 18.93
N VAL A 278 -1.19 8.61 18.07
CA VAL A 278 -2.27 7.67 17.73
C VAL A 278 -2.72 6.88 18.96
N VAL A 279 -1.78 6.34 19.73
CA VAL A 279 -2.07 5.58 20.97
C VAL A 279 -2.75 6.46 22.01
N LYS A 280 -2.39 7.74 22.11
CA LYS A 280 -3.08 8.70 22.98
C LYS A 280 -4.55 8.89 22.57
N LEU A 281 -4.82 9.09 21.29
CA LEU A 281 -6.19 9.24 20.77
C LEU A 281 -7.03 7.98 21.03
N TYR A 282 -6.42 6.81 20.86
CA TYR A 282 -7.05 5.53 21.22
C TYR A 282 -7.40 5.46 22.71
N ARG A 283 -6.44 5.77 23.61
CA ARG A 283 -6.65 5.67 25.06
C ARG A 283 -7.59 6.72 25.61
N GLU A 284 -7.52 7.94 25.10
CA GLU A 284 -8.29 9.08 25.60
C GLU A 284 -9.74 9.05 25.10
N TYR A 285 -9.94 8.73 23.81
CA TYR A 285 -11.22 8.82 23.14
C TYR A 285 -11.77 7.48 22.65
N GLY A 286 -11.02 6.42 22.72
CA GLY A 286 -11.40 5.10 22.20
C GLY A 286 -11.40 5.01 20.68
N ILE A 287 -10.65 5.89 19.98
CA ILE A 287 -10.58 5.88 18.52
C ILE A 287 -9.80 4.67 18.04
N ARG A 288 -10.43 3.84 17.21
CA ARG A 288 -9.86 2.60 16.67
C ARG A 288 -9.69 2.63 15.14
N VAL A 289 -10.30 3.59 14.47
CA VAL A 289 -10.28 3.72 13.02
C VAL A 289 -9.50 4.98 12.64
N PHE A 290 -8.43 4.80 11.89
CA PHE A 290 -7.60 5.89 11.40
C PHE A 290 -7.44 5.81 9.88
N LYS A 291 -7.69 6.92 9.19
CA LYS A 291 -7.24 7.12 7.82
C LYS A 291 -5.81 7.66 7.86
N ILE A 292 -4.85 6.83 7.53
CA ILE A 292 -3.45 7.24 7.43
C ILE A 292 -3.19 7.73 6.01
N ASP A 293 -2.81 9.00 5.88
CA ASP A 293 -2.70 9.71 4.61
C ASP A 293 -1.27 10.25 4.39
N GLY A 294 -1.01 10.81 3.21
CA GLY A 294 0.23 11.51 2.87
C GLY A 294 1.49 10.64 2.85
N LEU A 295 1.35 9.35 2.63
CA LEU A 295 2.48 8.42 2.63
C LEU A 295 3.17 8.43 1.27
N SER A 296 4.39 8.98 1.22
CA SER A 296 5.30 8.89 0.07
C SER A 296 6.54 8.10 0.46
N ILE A 297 6.61 6.85 0.00
CA ILE A 297 7.71 5.92 0.33
C ILE A 297 8.73 5.99 -0.80
N GLN A 298 9.81 6.76 -0.61
CA GLN A 298 10.86 6.98 -1.61
C GLN A 298 12.15 6.21 -1.28
N THR A 299 12.30 5.75 -0.06
CA THR A 299 13.52 5.08 0.43
C THR A 299 13.20 3.85 1.26
N LYS A 300 14.14 2.95 1.41
CA LYS A 300 14.02 1.79 2.30
C LYS A 300 13.93 2.21 3.77
N LYS A 301 14.55 3.33 4.14
CA LYS A 301 14.42 3.92 5.49
C LYS A 301 12.98 4.34 5.76
N ALA A 302 12.34 5.03 4.82
CA ALA A 302 10.93 5.43 4.93
C ALA A 302 10.00 4.22 5.12
N GLU A 303 10.15 3.18 4.29
CA GLU A 303 9.39 1.93 4.44
C GLU A 303 9.61 1.31 5.83
N THR A 304 10.86 1.23 6.28
CA THR A 304 11.20 0.63 7.58
C THR A 304 10.59 1.40 8.73
N ASN A 305 10.65 2.73 8.72
CA ASN A 305 10.08 3.57 9.78
C ASN A 305 8.54 3.49 9.79
N LEU A 306 7.89 3.49 8.63
CA LEU A 306 6.43 3.31 8.56
C LEU A 306 5.98 1.92 9.03
N ARG A 307 6.74 0.86 8.73
CA ARG A 307 6.44 -0.47 9.28
C ARG A 307 6.52 -0.46 10.81
N LYS A 308 7.57 0.14 11.38
CA LYS A 308 7.70 0.29 12.84
C LYS A 308 6.52 1.07 13.43
N PHE A 309 6.11 2.16 12.78
CA PHE A 309 4.93 2.92 13.19
C PHE A 309 3.69 2.02 13.27
N PHE A 310 3.34 1.32 12.17
CA PHE A 310 2.15 0.47 12.14
C PHE A 310 2.23 -0.69 13.14
N ASP A 311 3.35 -1.42 13.15
CA ASP A 311 3.52 -2.58 14.03
C ASP A 311 3.42 -2.16 15.51
N THR A 312 4.07 -1.05 15.91
CA THR A 312 4.04 -0.56 17.29
C THR A 312 2.68 0.00 17.70
N VAL A 313 1.93 0.65 16.78
CA VAL A 313 0.55 1.07 17.07
C VAL A 313 -0.30 -0.16 17.37
N LEU A 314 -0.25 -1.20 16.52
CA LEU A 314 -1.00 -2.44 16.73
C LEU A 314 -0.63 -3.11 18.07
N GLU A 315 0.66 -3.24 18.38
CA GLU A 315 1.13 -3.82 19.64
C GLU A 315 0.62 -3.08 20.89
N LYS A 316 0.39 -1.76 20.79
CA LYS A 316 -0.01 -0.92 21.94
C LYS A 316 -1.53 -0.73 22.08
N THR A 317 -2.30 -1.15 21.08
CA THR A 317 -3.75 -0.92 21.00
C THR A 317 -4.59 -2.19 20.92
N ASP A 318 -3.97 -3.36 20.85
CA ASP A 318 -4.64 -4.68 20.91
C ASP A 318 -5.15 -5.05 22.30
#